data_4a8696d6b2a81a424c2a62b99a290a99
#
_entry.id   4a8696d6b2a81a424c2a62b99a290a99
#
_cell.length_a   1.000
_cell.length_b   1.000
_cell.length_c   1.000
_cell.angle_alpha   90.00
_cell.angle_beta   90.00
_cell.angle_gamma   90.00
#
_symmetry.space_group_name_H-M   'P 1'
#
loop_
_entity.id
_entity.type
_entity.pdbx_description
1 polymer ?
#
loop_
_entity_poly.entity_id
_entity_poly.type
_entity_poly.pdbx_seq_one_letter_code
_entity_poly.pdbx_strand_id
1 'polypeptide(L)'
;AKTRECVLFFDEFETLGKERGDVHETGEIKRVVSSLLMQIDALPSYVIAIAATNHDTLLDKAAWRRFQIRLEIPKPTRSSLEEYYRFFEKEKDFKFGLQPSTLAKKTLGISYAEAEEFALSVYRQYVLSLPNDNVKEITERVIHSWQSQVIVAHKDQGGVETCQTDI
;
A
#
# COMPACT_ATOMS: atom_id res chain seq x y z
N ALA A 1 0.39 1.35 -27.96
CA ALA A 1 0.62 2.70 -27.44
C ALA A 1 1.07 3.70 -28.53
N LYS A 2 1.84 3.27 -29.53
CA LYS A 2 2.38 4.20 -30.57
C LYS A 2 1.34 4.74 -31.55
N THR A 3 0.12 4.23 -31.57
CA THR A 3 -0.91 4.58 -32.57
C THR A 3 -2.17 5.19 -31.98
N ARG A 4 -2.28 5.27 -30.66
CA ARG A 4 -3.48 5.77 -29.96
C ARG A 4 -3.11 6.50 -28.69
N GLU A 5 -3.89 7.50 -28.32
CA GLU A 5 -3.86 8.09 -26.98
C GLU A 5 -4.20 6.99 -25.95
N CYS A 6 -3.34 6.81 -24.97
CA CYS A 6 -3.54 5.83 -23.90
C CYS A 6 -2.73 6.20 -22.66
N VAL A 7 -3.13 5.61 -21.53
CA VAL A 7 -2.37 5.61 -20.30
C VAL A 7 -1.72 4.23 -20.16
N LEU A 8 -0.41 4.21 -19.95
CA LEU A 8 0.35 3.01 -19.60
C LEU A 8 0.57 3.03 -18.10
N PHE A 9 0.15 1.98 -17.42
CA PHE A 9 0.36 1.82 -15.99
C PHE A 9 1.30 0.65 -15.72
N PHE A 10 2.36 0.91 -14.97
CA PHE A 10 3.35 -0.06 -14.52
C PHE A 10 3.21 -0.20 -13.01
N ASP A 11 2.74 -1.33 -12.53
CA ASP A 11 2.69 -1.65 -11.12
C ASP A 11 3.97 -2.36 -10.66
N GLU A 12 4.30 -2.23 -9.38
CA GLU A 12 5.51 -2.82 -8.79
C GLU A 12 6.79 -2.51 -9.59
N PHE A 13 6.95 -1.25 -9.98
CA PHE A 13 8.01 -0.83 -10.90
C PHE A 13 9.42 -1.12 -10.36
N GLU A 14 9.58 -1.24 -9.05
CA GLU A 14 10.82 -1.65 -8.39
C GLU A 14 11.27 -3.07 -8.75
N THR A 15 10.36 -3.96 -9.18
CA THR A 15 10.73 -5.32 -9.58
C THR A 15 11.67 -5.34 -10.78
N LEU A 16 11.58 -4.30 -11.59
CA LEU A 16 12.45 -4.08 -12.75
C LEU A 16 13.84 -3.53 -12.36
N GLY A 17 13.98 -2.99 -11.14
CA GLY A 17 15.20 -2.34 -10.65
C GLY A 17 15.99 -3.12 -9.61
N LYS A 18 15.49 -4.28 -9.14
CA LYS A 18 16.15 -5.07 -8.10
C LYS A 18 17.43 -5.72 -8.62
N GLU A 19 18.57 -5.06 -8.36
CA GLU A 19 19.86 -5.74 -8.32
C GLU A 19 19.89 -6.67 -7.12
N ARG A 20 19.63 -7.96 -7.28
CA ARG A 20 19.92 -8.95 -6.24
C ARG A 20 21.01 -9.88 -6.73
N GLY A 21 22.15 -9.75 -6.12
CA GLY A 21 23.20 -10.63 -5.63
C GLY A 21 23.73 -11.80 -6.48
N ASP A 22 23.13 -12.21 -7.57
CA ASP A 22 23.63 -13.31 -8.37
C ASP A 22 24.25 -12.81 -9.67
N VAL A 23 25.54 -13.03 -9.80
CA VAL A 23 26.42 -12.48 -10.84
C VAL A 23 26.03 -12.93 -12.26
N HIS A 24 25.27 -14.02 -12.42
CA HIS A 24 24.88 -14.55 -13.73
C HIS A 24 23.50 -14.08 -14.23
N GLU A 25 22.51 -13.80 -13.33
CA GLU A 25 21.21 -13.26 -13.71
C GLU A 25 21.20 -11.75 -13.98
N THR A 26 22.19 -11.03 -13.41
CA THR A 26 22.27 -9.56 -13.43
C THR A 26 22.35 -8.97 -14.85
N GLY A 27 22.93 -9.69 -15.80
CA GLY A 27 23.14 -9.18 -17.17
C GLY A 27 21.87 -9.13 -18.01
N GLU A 28 21.02 -10.13 -17.93
CA GLU A 28 19.79 -10.21 -18.73
C GLU A 28 18.71 -9.26 -18.19
N ILE A 29 18.53 -9.20 -16.87
CA ILE A 29 17.58 -8.29 -16.22
C ILE A 29 17.94 -6.84 -16.52
N LYS A 30 19.22 -6.47 -16.43
CA LYS A 30 19.70 -5.13 -16.79
C LYS A 30 19.41 -4.76 -18.26
N ARG A 31 19.51 -5.71 -19.17
CA ARG A 31 19.17 -5.50 -20.60
C ARG A 31 17.67 -5.28 -20.79
N VAL A 32 16.83 -6.05 -20.10
CA VAL A 32 15.37 -5.93 -20.16
C VAL A 32 14.94 -4.56 -19.61
N VAL A 33 15.46 -4.16 -18.45
CA VAL A 33 15.19 -2.85 -17.83
C VAL A 33 15.65 -1.72 -18.75
N SER A 34 16.86 -1.79 -19.28
CA SER A 34 17.37 -0.78 -20.20
C SER A 34 16.52 -0.66 -21.49
N SER A 35 16.08 -1.81 -22.02
CA SER A 35 15.19 -1.85 -23.18
C SER A 35 13.83 -1.21 -22.88
N LEU A 36 13.25 -1.51 -21.71
CA LEU A 36 11.98 -0.89 -21.28
C LEU A 36 12.13 0.62 -21.11
N LEU A 37 13.20 1.06 -20.44
CA LEU A 37 13.46 2.49 -20.25
C LEU A 37 13.62 3.23 -21.59
N MET A 38 14.29 2.62 -22.58
CA MET A 38 14.36 3.17 -23.94
C MET A 38 12.97 3.21 -24.62
N GLN A 39 12.11 2.23 -24.38
CA GLN A 39 10.76 2.24 -24.90
C GLN A 39 9.89 3.33 -24.26
N ILE A 40 10.07 3.58 -22.95
CA ILE A 40 9.42 4.70 -22.27
C ILE A 40 9.89 6.05 -22.87
N ASP A 41 11.20 6.21 -23.10
CA ASP A 41 11.75 7.42 -23.71
C ASP A 41 11.22 7.65 -25.16
N ALA A 42 10.88 6.57 -25.86
CA ALA A 42 10.35 6.62 -27.24
C ALA A 42 8.81 6.73 -27.29
N LEU A 43 8.13 6.92 -26.18
CA LEU A 43 6.68 7.11 -26.17
C LEU A 43 6.32 8.47 -26.79
N PRO A 44 5.26 8.51 -27.62
CA PRO A 44 4.74 9.78 -28.13
C PRO A 44 4.21 10.66 -27.01
N SER A 45 4.25 11.99 -27.22
CA SER A 45 3.84 12.99 -26.22
C SER A 45 2.36 12.91 -25.78
N TYR A 46 1.53 12.21 -26.53
CA TYR A 46 0.12 11.97 -26.20
C TYR A 46 -0.10 10.72 -25.34
N VAL A 47 0.96 9.96 -25.02
CA VAL A 47 0.88 8.79 -24.12
C VAL A 47 1.34 9.19 -22.73
N ILE A 48 0.53 8.88 -21.74
CA ILE A 48 0.86 9.09 -20.33
C ILE A 48 1.40 7.78 -19.77
N ALA A 49 2.61 7.80 -19.21
CA ALA A 49 3.19 6.68 -18.49
C ALA A 49 3.11 6.93 -16.98
N ILE A 50 2.53 6.02 -16.25
CA ILE A 50 2.42 6.03 -14.79
C ILE A 50 3.11 4.79 -14.24
N ALA A 51 4.02 4.97 -13.29
CA ALA A 51 4.64 3.88 -12.56
C ALA A 51 4.30 3.98 -11.08
N ALA A 52 3.93 2.87 -10.47
CA ALA A 52 3.70 2.75 -9.04
C ALA A 52 4.80 1.86 -8.41
N THR A 53 5.22 2.23 -7.21
CA THR A 53 6.20 1.47 -6.43
C THR A 53 5.93 1.61 -4.94
N ASN A 54 6.16 0.54 -4.20
CA ASN A 54 6.16 0.52 -2.74
C ASN A 54 7.58 0.67 -2.16
N HIS A 55 8.62 0.66 -3.02
CA HIS A 55 10.02 0.68 -2.65
C HIS A 55 10.81 1.66 -3.52
N ASP A 56 10.60 2.95 -3.28
CA ASP A 56 11.24 4.04 -4.02
C ASP A 56 12.77 3.98 -3.96
N THR A 57 13.33 3.52 -2.84
CA THR A 57 14.77 3.36 -2.62
C THR A 57 15.41 2.27 -3.47
N LEU A 58 14.61 1.33 -3.98
CA LEU A 58 15.08 0.24 -4.85
C LEU A 58 15.11 0.62 -6.33
N LEU A 59 14.54 1.78 -6.68
CA LEU A 59 14.54 2.25 -8.06
C LEU A 59 15.87 2.89 -8.43
N ASP A 60 16.42 2.46 -9.57
CA ASP A 60 17.62 3.07 -10.16
C ASP A 60 17.35 4.56 -10.48
N LYS A 61 18.39 5.37 -10.30
CA LYS A 61 18.39 6.79 -10.69
C LYS A 61 18.03 7.01 -12.16
N ALA A 62 18.36 6.06 -13.03
CA ALA A 62 18.01 6.12 -14.45
C ALA A 62 16.49 5.99 -14.68
N ALA A 63 15.79 5.14 -13.91
CA ALA A 63 14.35 5.03 -13.93
C ALA A 63 13.69 6.32 -13.45
N TRP A 64 14.14 6.86 -12.31
CA TRP A 64 13.62 8.11 -11.74
C TRP A 64 13.69 9.31 -12.68
N ARG A 65 14.72 9.41 -13.52
CA ARG A 65 14.91 10.55 -14.44
C ARG A 65 13.88 10.60 -15.58
N ARG A 66 13.14 9.52 -15.83
CA ARG A 66 12.17 9.41 -16.91
C ARG A 66 10.77 9.87 -16.53
N PHE A 67 10.51 9.96 -15.23
CA PHE A 67 9.24 10.44 -14.71
C PHE A 67 9.38 11.88 -14.24
N GLN A 68 8.66 12.81 -14.92
CA GLN A 68 8.72 14.24 -14.64
C GLN A 68 8.01 14.61 -13.33
N ILE A 69 6.97 13.86 -12.99
CA ILE A 69 6.15 14.09 -11.80
C ILE A 69 6.34 12.92 -10.85
N ARG A 70 6.57 13.24 -9.57
CA ARG A 70 6.65 12.27 -8.48
C ARG A 70 5.58 12.61 -7.47
N LEU A 71 4.75 11.62 -7.18
CA LEU A 71 3.68 11.74 -6.21
C LEU A 71 3.92 10.73 -5.09
N GLU A 72 4.00 11.22 -3.88
CA GLU A 72 3.99 10.40 -2.68
C GLU A 72 2.55 10.31 -2.17
N ILE A 73 2.07 9.09 -1.93
CA ILE A 73 0.76 8.83 -1.34
C ILE A 73 1.00 8.48 0.13
N PRO A 74 0.83 9.45 1.05
CA PRO A 74 1.08 9.21 2.47
C PRO A 74 -0.02 8.32 3.07
N LYS A 75 0.29 7.72 4.23
CA LYS A 75 -0.73 7.05 5.03
C LYS A 75 -1.83 8.03 5.42
N PRO A 76 -3.08 7.57 5.55
CA PRO A 76 -4.20 8.43 5.88
C PRO A 76 -4.04 9.08 7.25
N THR A 77 -4.46 10.33 7.33
CA THR A 77 -4.58 11.04 8.61
C THR A 77 -5.77 10.49 9.41
N ARG A 78 -5.83 10.84 10.71
CA ARG A 78 -6.98 10.48 11.54
C ARG A 78 -8.31 11.00 10.93
N SER A 79 -8.31 12.24 10.42
CA SER A 79 -9.50 12.82 9.78
C SER A 79 -9.91 12.04 8.54
N SER A 80 -8.94 11.68 7.70
CA SER A 80 -9.19 10.90 6.48
C SER A 80 -9.70 9.49 6.78
N LEU A 81 -9.20 8.83 7.83
CA LEU A 81 -9.73 7.54 8.28
C LEU A 81 -11.16 7.67 8.82
N GLU A 82 -11.46 8.74 9.58
CA GLU A 82 -12.82 8.99 10.07
C GLU A 82 -13.80 9.18 8.90
N GLU A 83 -13.41 9.96 7.89
CA GLU A 83 -14.19 10.15 6.67
C GLU A 83 -14.39 8.84 5.90
N TYR A 84 -13.35 8.04 5.77
CA TYR A 84 -13.41 6.73 5.14
C TYR A 84 -14.41 5.79 5.85
N TYR A 85 -14.36 5.70 7.18
CA TYR A 85 -15.30 4.85 7.93
C TYR A 85 -16.76 5.34 7.82
N ARG A 86 -16.99 6.67 7.80
CA ARG A 86 -18.31 7.25 7.52
C ARG A 86 -18.80 6.89 6.12
N PHE A 87 -17.92 6.96 5.13
CA PHE A 87 -18.23 6.57 3.75
C PHE A 87 -18.59 5.08 3.68
N PHE A 88 -17.79 4.20 4.29
CA PHE A 88 -18.03 2.77 4.33
C PHE A 88 -19.38 2.43 5.00
N GLU A 89 -19.70 3.05 6.15
CA GLU A 89 -20.99 2.89 6.82
C GLU A 89 -22.17 3.25 5.91
N LYS A 90 -22.02 4.33 5.16
CA LYS A 90 -23.06 4.79 4.22
C LYS A 90 -23.19 3.87 3.01
N GLU A 91 -22.07 3.43 2.44
CA GLU A 91 -22.05 2.57 1.25
C GLU A 91 -22.67 1.19 1.54
N LYS A 92 -22.36 0.61 2.69
CA LYS A 92 -22.80 -0.73 3.07
C LYS A 92 -24.10 -0.77 3.87
N ASP A 93 -24.73 0.39 4.13
CA ASP A 93 -25.87 0.52 5.04
C ASP A 93 -25.64 -0.22 6.37
N PHE A 94 -24.47 0.03 6.96
CA PHE A 94 -23.93 -0.69 8.10
C PHE A 94 -23.42 0.30 9.16
N LYS A 95 -23.36 -0.13 10.42
CA LYS A 95 -22.78 0.65 11.51
C LYS A 95 -21.78 -0.20 12.28
N PHE A 96 -20.60 0.33 12.53
CA PHE A 96 -19.55 -0.37 13.31
C PHE A 96 -19.89 -0.53 14.81
N GLY A 97 -20.94 0.13 15.29
CA GLY A 97 -21.26 0.16 16.74
C GLY A 97 -20.29 1.01 17.57
N LEU A 98 -19.27 1.56 16.96
CA LEU A 98 -18.35 2.56 17.51
C LEU A 98 -18.37 3.82 16.63
N GLN A 99 -18.11 4.98 17.24
CA GLN A 99 -18.01 6.22 16.48
C GLN A 99 -16.83 6.16 15.49
N PRO A 100 -16.98 6.62 14.23
CA PRO A 100 -15.90 6.65 13.24
C PRO A 100 -14.64 7.36 13.73
N SER A 101 -14.77 8.39 14.55
CA SER A 101 -13.64 9.09 15.19
C SER A 101 -12.86 8.21 16.17
N THR A 102 -13.55 7.29 16.85
CA THR A 102 -12.94 6.31 17.76
C THR A 102 -12.22 5.23 16.97
N LEU A 103 -12.82 4.74 15.88
CA LEU A 103 -12.18 3.80 14.96
C LEU A 103 -10.92 4.39 14.37
N ALA A 104 -11.00 5.61 13.82
CA ALA A 104 -9.84 6.32 13.26
C ALA A 104 -8.69 6.49 14.26
N LYS A 105 -9.02 6.73 15.55
CA LYS A 105 -8.01 6.78 16.61
C LYS A 105 -7.35 5.42 16.88
N LYS A 106 -8.14 4.34 16.87
CA LYS A 106 -7.67 2.97 17.18
C LYS A 106 -6.89 2.33 16.03
N THR A 107 -7.12 2.79 14.80
CA THR A 107 -6.48 2.30 13.56
C THR A 107 -5.49 3.30 12.97
N LEU A 108 -5.11 4.33 13.71
CA LEU A 108 -4.15 5.34 13.22
C LEU A 108 -2.80 4.69 12.87
N GLY A 109 -2.24 5.06 11.72
CA GLY A 109 -0.95 4.55 11.23
C GLY A 109 -1.06 3.44 10.18
N ILE A 110 -2.27 2.94 9.90
CA ILE A 110 -2.52 1.97 8.82
C ILE A 110 -2.65 2.67 7.46
N SER A 111 -2.50 1.92 6.37
CA SER A 111 -2.81 2.36 5.01
C SER A 111 -4.32 2.33 4.73
N TYR A 112 -4.76 2.92 3.60
CA TYR A 112 -6.16 2.78 3.17
C TYR A 112 -6.54 1.34 2.83
N ALA A 113 -5.63 0.55 2.25
CA ALA A 113 -5.88 -0.87 1.97
C ALA A 113 -6.10 -1.66 3.26
N GLU A 114 -5.28 -1.41 4.28
CA GLU A 114 -5.46 -2.01 5.60
C GLU A 114 -6.75 -1.54 6.27
N ALA A 115 -7.14 -0.27 6.12
CA ALA A 115 -8.40 0.24 6.63
C ALA A 115 -9.62 -0.41 5.97
N GLU A 116 -9.54 -0.67 4.67
CA GLU A 116 -10.56 -1.39 3.91
C GLU A 116 -10.67 -2.85 4.36
N GLU A 117 -9.53 -3.53 4.49
CA GLU A 117 -9.51 -4.93 4.96
C GLU A 117 -10.09 -5.05 6.37
N PHE A 118 -9.73 -4.13 7.27
CA PHE A 118 -10.31 -4.04 8.61
C PHE A 118 -11.84 -3.87 8.53
N ALA A 119 -12.32 -2.89 7.77
CA ALA A 119 -13.73 -2.58 7.64
C ALA A 119 -14.52 -3.77 7.05
N LEU A 120 -13.98 -4.40 6.01
CA LEU A 120 -14.55 -5.61 5.40
C LEU A 120 -14.54 -6.80 6.35
N SER A 121 -13.51 -6.96 7.18
CA SER A 121 -13.44 -8.03 8.18
C SER A 121 -14.54 -7.90 9.21
N VAL A 122 -14.76 -6.69 9.75
CA VAL A 122 -15.87 -6.43 10.67
C VAL A 122 -17.21 -6.70 10.00
N TYR A 123 -17.41 -6.18 8.80
CA TYR A 123 -18.65 -6.34 8.05
C TYR A 123 -18.97 -7.81 7.74
N ARG A 124 -17.98 -8.60 7.32
CA ARG A 124 -18.14 -10.05 7.09
C ARG A 124 -18.53 -10.79 8.35
N GLN A 125 -17.87 -10.52 9.48
CA GLN A 125 -18.21 -11.13 10.75
C GLN A 125 -19.63 -10.77 11.18
N TYR A 126 -20.03 -9.51 11.01
CA TYR A 126 -21.41 -9.09 11.27
C TYR A 126 -22.43 -9.86 10.44
N VAL A 127 -22.24 -9.94 9.11
CA VAL A 127 -23.15 -10.65 8.22
C VAL A 127 -23.27 -12.13 8.56
N LEU A 128 -22.16 -12.77 8.95
CA LEU A 128 -22.12 -14.18 9.33
C LEU A 128 -22.73 -14.46 10.70
N SER A 129 -22.85 -13.46 11.57
CA SER A 129 -23.39 -13.60 12.93
C SER A 129 -24.88 -13.31 13.05
N LEU A 130 -25.51 -12.81 11.99
CA LEU A 130 -26.94 -12.51 12.01
C LEU A 130 -27.78 -13.75 12.36
N PRO A 131 -28.84 -13.60 13.23
CA PRO A 131 -29.42 -12.36 13.75
C PRO A 131 -28.94 -11.96 15.17
N ASN A 132 -27.95 -12.58 15.77
CA ASN A 132 -27.78 -12.62 17.22
C ASN A 132 -26.60 -11.83 17.81
N ASP A 133 -25.70 -11.19 16.99
CA ASP A 133 -24.48 -10.60 17.54
C ASP A 133 -24.50 -9.06 17.61
N ASN A 134 -23.86 -8.57 18.68
CA ASN A 134 -23.63 -7.15 18.91
C ASN A 134 -22.45 -6.66 18.05
N VAL A 135 -22.74 -5.82 17.06
CA VAL A 135 -21.73 -5.26 16.14
C VAL A 135 -20.57 -4.60 16.87
N LYS A 136 -20.83 -3.95 17.99
CA LYS A 136 -19.78 -3.30 18.79
C LYS A 136 -18.76 -4.32 19.32
N GLU A 137 -19.21 -5.44 19.82
CA GLU A 137 -18.34 -6.52 20.33
C GLU A 137 -17.52 -7.16 19.21
N ILE A 138 -18.12 -7.35 18.02
CA ILE A 138 -17.41 -7.81 16.82
C ILE A 138 -16.29 -6.82 16.47
N THR A 139 -16.62 -5.54 16.40
CA THR A 139 -15.66 -4.49 16.07
C THR A 139 -14.50 -4.42 17.06
N GLU A 140 -14.78 -4.51 18.36
CA GLU A 140 -13.76 -4.50 19.41
C GLU A 140 -12.85 -5.74 19.34
N ARG A 141 -13.40 -6.90 19.04
CA ARG A 141 -12.66 -8.16 18.85
C ARG A 141 -11.72 -8.06 17.65
N VAL A 142 -12.21 -7.55 16.51
CA VAL A 142 -11.39 -7.36 15.31
C VAL A 142 -10.28 -6.34 15.57
N ILE A 143 -10.55 -5.23 16.24
CA ILE A 143 -9.51 -4.26 16.62
C ILE A 143 -8.41 -4.92 17.44
N HIS A 144 -8.78 -5.70 18.45
CA HIS A 144 -7.80 -6.38 19.30
C HIS A 144 -6.93 -7.36 18.52
N SER A 145 -7.53 -8.15 17.62
CA SER A 145 -6.79 -9.06 16.73
C SER A 145 -5.83 -8.32 15.82
N TRP A 146 -6.28 -7.21 15.21
CA TRP A 146 -5.45 -6.37 14.33
C TRP A 146 -4.27 -5.73 15.06
N GLN A 147 -4.51 -5.16 16.24
CA GLN A 147 -3.43 -4.57 17.04
C GLN A 147 -2.37 -5.60 17.41
N SER A 148 -2.78 -6.83 17.70
CA SER A 148 -1.85 -7.92 17.98
C SER A 148 -1.01 -8.31 16.76
N GLN A 149 -1.59 -8.32 15.55
CA GLN A 149 -0.88 -8.62 14.30
C GLN A 149 0.09 -7.51 13.89
N VAL A 150 -0.31 -6.24 14.02
CA VAL A 150 0.53 -5.08 13.70
C VAL A 150 1.75 -5.01 14.62
N ILE A 151 1.60 -5.34 15.91
CA ILE A 151 2.71 -5.39 16.86
C ILE A 151 3.73 -6.47 16.47
N VAL A 152 3.27 -7.62 15.97
CA VAL A 152 4.14 -8.70 15.50
C VAL A 152 4.87 -8.31 14.24
N ALA A 153 4.18 -7.73 13.25
CA ALA A 153 4.78 -7.30 11.98
C ALA A 153 5.85 -6.21 12.17
N HIS A 154 5.65 -5.28 13.11
CA HIS A 154 6.67 -4.27 13.43
C HIS A 154 7.88 -4.82 14.17
N LYS A 155 7.75 -5.91 14.94
CA LYS A 155 8.87 -6.59 15.58
C LYS A 155 9.77 -7.32 14.56
N ASP A 156 9.19 -7.89 13.53
CA ASP A 156 9.93 -8.60 12.48
C ASP A 156 10.68 -7.65 11.52
N GLN A 157 10.25 -6.39 11.41
CA GLN A 157 10.94 -5.36 10.62
C GLN A 157 11.98 -4.55 11.42
N GLY A 158 11.97 -4.62 12.74
CA GLY A 158 12.86 -3.88 13.66
C GLY A 158 14.11 -4.64 14.13
N GLY A 159 14.44 -5.77 13.55
CA GLY A 159 15.48 -6.70 13.99
C GLY A 159 16.86 -6.53 13.35
N VAL A 160 17.29 -5.31 12.94
CA VAL A 160 18.70 -5.03 12.62
C VAL A 160 19.03 -3.58 12.94
N GLU A 161 19.22 -3.27 14.20
CA GLU A 161 20.09 -2.17 14.66
C GLU A 161 20.22 -2.22 16.18
N THR A 162 21.19 -2.97 16.68
CA THR A 162 21.84 -2.65 17.95
C THR A 162 23.22 -3.27 18.00
N CYS A 163 24.13 -2.45 18.44
CA CYS A 163 25.46 -2.72 18.97
C CYS A 163 26.62 -2.58 18.00
N GLN A 164 27.19 -1.37 18.01
CA GLN A 164 28.59 -1.19 18.37
C GLN A 164 28.78 0.21 18.92
N THR A 165 28.63 0.32 20.23
CA THR A 165 29.34 1.30 21.05
C THR A 165 30.47 0.55 21.79
N ASP A 166 31.56 1.26 21.95
CA ASP A 166 32.70 1.06 22.87
C ASP A 166 33.83 0.14 22.34
N ILE A 167 34.98 0.68 21.96
CA ILE A 167 36.15 1.16 22.77
C ILE A 167 37.02 2.00 21.87
#